data_fafc042fc58b69ff6b2c955b0829eb60
#
_entry.id   fafc042fc58b69ff6b2c955b0829eb60
#
_cell.length_a   1.000
_cell.length_b   1.000
_cell.length_c   1.000
_cell.angle_alpha   90.00
_cell.angle_beta   90.00
_cell.angle_gamma   90.00
#
_symmetry.space_group_name_H-M   'P 1'
#
loop_
_entity.id
_entity.type
_entity.pdbx_description
1 polymer ?
#
loop_
_entity_poly.entity_id
_entity_poly.type
_entity_poly.pdbx_seq_one_letter_code
_entity_poly.pdbx_strand_id
1 'polypeptide(L)'
;MQALFICLPATLGASLRGESAMMVLDFLVKKDELGATRLRETPRQALDEGQARFSVEKFALTANNITYAAFGEAMNYWGFYPAESGWGQIPVWGFASVIESSCPGIEPGERFYGYYPMSNEVVLQPKRLSPAGFMEGSDHRATLHAVYNSYSRCSVDQFHDPKTEDAEAILRPLFTTSWLIDDFMVDNDFFGATASGAGLVMLSSASSKTAYGTAFQLAQRTGIELVGLTSAANVAFCESLGCYRRVLAYDQLDQLDRDAASIYIDFAGNAALRRTIHSHFANLKFSSSIGGTHVEQLGGARDLPGPRPVLFFAPAQIKKRSAEWGPEVLGRRLLESWREFIQTTCGTTDPWLMIEHHRGAEAVAAAYERVLSGRDDPRRGRMLSLSDLAT
;
A
#
# COMPACT_ATOMS: atom_id res chain seq x y z
N MET A 1 32.27 -82.29 -19.94
CA MET A 1 31.44 -81.56 -18.98
C MET A 1 31.40 -80.06 -19.42
N GLN A 2 30.40 -79.70 -20.17
CA GLN A 2 30.22 -78.35 -20.67
C GLN A 2 29.32 -77.58 -19.68
N ALA A 3 29.78 -76.48 -19.16
CA ALA A 3 29.03 -75.62 -18.29
C ALA A 3 28.30 -74.58 -19.15
N LEU A 4 26.95 -74.57 -19.06
CA LEU A 4 26.04 -73.65 -19.75
C LEU A 4 25.93 -72.38 -18.94
N PHE A 5 26.41 -71.24 -19.48
CA PHE A 5 26.18 -69.93 -18.89
C PHE A 5 24.85 -69.39 -19.45
N ILE A 6 23.87 -69.26 -18.56
CA ILE A 6 22.61 -68.59 -18.87
C ILE A 6 22.81 -67.10 -18.60
N CYS A 7 22.72 -66.28 -19.64
CA CYS A 7 22.76 -64.84 -19.56
C CYS A 7 21.32 -64.34 -19.27
N LEU A 8 21.07 -63.74 -18.10
CA LEU A 8 19.83 -63.03 -17.74
C LEU A 8 19.91 -61.60 -18.26
N PRO A 9 18.85 -61.05 -18.86
CA PRO A 9 18.85 -59.65 -19.27
C PRO A 9 18.72 -58.73 -18.07
N ALA A 10 19.60 -57.71 -18.00
CA ALA A 10 19.53 -56.62 -17.05
C ALA A 10 18.28 -55.77 -17.34
N THR A 11 17.30 -55.83 -16.48
CA THR A 11 16.17 -54.91 -16.45
C THR A 11 16.69 -53.51 -16.08
N LEU A 12 16.67 -52.59 -17.02
CA LEU A 12 16.84 -51.17 -16.76
C LEU A 12 15.75 -50.70 -15.76
N GLY A 13 16.17 -50.53 -14.51
CA GLY A 13 15.42 -49.78 -13.52
C GLY A 13 15.40 -48.31 -13.96
N ALA A 14 14.32 -47.86 -14.61
CA ALA A 14 14.05 -46.44 -14.77
C ALA A 14 13.88 -45.82 -13.37
N SER A 15 14.90 -45.14 -12.93
CA SER A 15 14.83 -44.29 -11.75
C SER A 15 13.83 -43.16 -12.05
N LEU A 16 12.61 -43.34 -11.59
CA LEU A 16 11.66 -42.23 -11.39
C LEU A 16 12.28 -41.31 -10.34
N ARG A 17 13.12 -40.38 -10.76
CA ARG A 17 13.36 -39.18 -9.97
C ARG A 17 12.01 -38.45 -9.98
N GLY A 18 11.28 -38.60 -8.89
CA GLY A 18 10.09 -37.80 -8.65
C GLY A 18 10.49 -36.34 -8.82
N GLU A 19 9.95 -35.67 -9.83
CA GLU A 19 9.95 -34.21 -9.87
C GLU A 19 9.30 -33.77 -8.57
N SER A 20 10.08 -33.19 -7.67
CA SER A 20 9.53 -32.53 -6.50
C SER A 20 8.60 -31.43 -7.04
N ALA A 21 7.31 -31.65 -6.89
CA ALA A 21 6.32 -30.69 -7.36
C ALA A 21 6.66 -29.32 -6.75
N MET A 22 6.91 -28.33 -7.59
CA MET A 22 7.17 -26.98 -7.11
C MET A 22 5.92 -26.51 -6.37
N MET A 23 6.10 -25.99 -5.15
CA MET A 23 5.01 -25.58 -4.27
C MET A 23 4.85 -24.06 -4.29
N VAL A 24 3.61 -23.62 -4.36
CA VAL A 24 3.23 -22.23 -4.11
C VAL A 24 2.96 -22.09 -2.62
N LEU A 25 3.61 -21.10 -2.01
CA LEU A 25 3.51 -20.81 -0.60
C LEU A 25 2.74 -19.48 -0.40
N ASP A 26 1.60 -19.56 0.28
CA ASP A 26 0.74 -18.42 0.57
C ASP A 26 0.71 -18.11 2.07
N PHE A 27 0.78 -16.83 2.43
CA PHE A 27 0.52 -16.35 3.77
C PHE A 27 -0.95 -15.96 3.89
N LEU A 28 -1.69 -16.66 4.73
CA LEU A 28 -3.12 -16.46 4.94
C LEU A 28 -3.41 -15.88 6.32
N VAL A 29 -4.45 -15.04 6.38
CA VAL A 29 -4.93 -14.37 7.58
C VAL A 29 -6.38 -14.76 7.81
N LYS A 30 -6.77 -15.04 9.05
CA LYS A 30 -8.16 -15.33 9.41
C LYS A 30 -8.97 -14.03 9.39
N LYS A 31 -10.07 -13.99 8.63
CA LYS A 31 -10.81 -12.75 8.33
C LYS A 31 -11.45 -12.09 9.56
N ASP A 32 -11.87 -12.89 10.53
CA ASP A 32 -12.49 -12.44 11.78
C ASP A 32 -11.51 -12.31 12.95
N GLU A 33 -10.23 -12.73 12.76
CA GLU A 33 -9.19 -12.70 13.78
C GLU A 33 -7.83 -12.45 13.12
N LEU A 34 -7.52 -11.20 12.79
CA LEU A 34 -6.34 -10.84 12.00
C LEU A 34 -5.00 -11.27 12.61
N GLY A 35 -4.98 -11.57 13.93
CA GLY A 35 -3.80 -12.13 14.60
C GLY A 35 -3.59 -13.63 14.31
N ALA A 36 -4.60 -14.35 13.83
CA ALA A 36 -4.48 -15.76 13.47
C ALA A 36 -4.03 -15.88 12.01
N THR A 37 -2.83 -16.42 11.82
CA THR A 37 -2.20 -16.57 10.50
C THR A 37 -1.78 -17.99 10.25
N ARG A 38 -1.63 -18.37 8.99
CA ARG A 38 -1.04 -19.65 8.59
C ARG A 38 -0.37 -19.57 7.23
N LEU A 39 0.50 -20.51 6.96
CA LEU A 39 1.02 -20.78 5.63
C LEU A 39 0.18 -21.88 4.97
N ARG A 40 -0.04 -21.73 3.67
CA ARG A 40 -0.65 -22.73 2.81
C ARG A 40 0.31 -23.09 1.70
N GLU A 41 0.58 -24.37 1.56
CA GLU A 41 1.35 -24.93 0.46
C GLU A 41 0.41 -25.61 -0.53
N THR A 42 0.51 -25.24 -1.79
CA THR A 42 -0.27 -25.86 -2.86
C THR A 42 0.62 -26.23 -4.03
N PRO A 43 0.40 -27.40 -4.69
CA PRO A 43 1.15 -27.74 -5.89
C PRO A 43 0.90 -26.71 -6.99
N ARG A 44 1.98 -26.38 -7.72
CA ARG A 44 1.88 -25.51 -8.90
C ARG A 44 0.92 -26.13 -9.91
N GLN A 45 -0.05 -25.36 -10.39
CA GLN A 45 -0.99 -25.76 -11.43
C GLN A 45 -0.43 -25.38 -12.80
N ALA A 46 -0.77 -26.14 -13.87
CA ALA A 46 -0.47 -25.72 -15.24
C ALA A 46 -1.17 -24.39 -15.57
N LEU A 47 -0.57 -23.63 -16.49
CA LEU A 47 -1.19 -22.41 -16.99
C LEU A 47 -2.28 -22.72 -18.02
N ASP A 48 -3.38 -21.99 -17.92
CA ASP A 48 -4.36 -21.89 -18.99
C ASP A 48 -3.89 -20.92 -20.09
N GLU A 49 -4.55 -20.94 -21.23
CA GLU A 49 -4.29 -20.00 -22.33
C GLU A 49 -4.48 -18.54 -21.87
N GLY A 50 -3.53 -17.69 -22.20
CA GLY A 50 -3.54 -16.26 -21.85
C GLY A 50 -3.11 -15.95 -20.42
N GLN A 51 -2.69 -16.94 -19.64
CA GLN A 51 -2.15 -16.75 -18.30
C GLN A 51 -0.61 -16.61 -18.32
N ALA A 52 -0.09 -15.97 -17.27
CA ALA A 52 1.33 -15.94 -16.96
C ALA A 52 1.55 -16.17 -15.47
N ARG A 53 2.63 -16.86 -15.13
CA ARG A 53 3.08 -17.13 -13.76
C ARG A 53 4.19 -16.17 -13.39
N PHE A 54 4.04 -15.54 -12.25
CA PHE A 54 4.99 -14.60 -11.70
C PHE A 54 5.60 -15.16 -10.41
N SER A 55 6.92 -15.09 -10.30
CA SER A 55 7.61 -15.23 -9.02
C SER A 55 7.56 -13.90 -8.29
N VAL A 56 6.90 -13.86 -7.14
CA VAL A 56 6.82 -12.66 -6.30
C VAL A 56 8.13 -12.52 -5.53
N GLU A 57 8.99 -11.62 -5.99
CA GLU A 57 10.34 -11.46 -5.45
C GLU A 57 10.31 -10.80 -4.08
N LYS A 58 9.56 -9.72 -3.98
CA LYS A 58 9.42 -8.91 -2.77
C LYS A 58 8.18 -8.05 -2.79
N PHE A 59 7.68 -7.75 -1.61
CA PHE A 59 6.51 -6.89 -1.42
C PHE A 59 6.62 -6.08 -0.13
N ALA A 60 5.96 -4.93 -0.12
CA ALA A 60 5.91 -4.04 1.04
C ALA A 60 4.81 -4.45 2.02
N LEU A 61 5.09 -4.34 3.31
CA LEU A 61 4.09 -4.46 4.36
C LEU A 61 4.05 -3.20 5.23
N THR A 62 2.89 -2.57 5.28
CA THR A 62 2.64 -1.34 6.03
C THR A 62 1.32 -1.43 6.80
N ALA A 63 1.05 -0.48 7.69
CA ALA A 63 -0.25 -0.38 8.37
C ALA A 63 -1.43 -0.29 7.39
N ASN A 64 -1.21 0.21 6.16
CA ASN A 64 -2.24 0.25 5.12
C ASN A 64 -2.69 -1.16 4.68
N ASN A 65 -1.81 -2.16 4.71
CA ASN A 65 -2.18 -3.55 4.41
C ASN A 65 -3.05 -4.15 5.51
N ILE A 66 -2.84 -3.75 6.77
CA ILE A 66 -3.76 -4.12 7.86
C ILE A 66 -5.15 -3.47 7.64
N THR A 67 -5.18 -2.25 7.13
CA THR A 67 -6.43 -1.59 6.72
C THR A 67 -7.13 -2.39 5.62
N TYR A 68 -6.42 -2.89 4.61
CA TYR A 68 -7.01 -3.76 3.57
C TYR A 68 -7.61 -5.04 4.19
N ALA A 69 -6.97 -5.63 5.18
CA ALA A 69 -7.51 -6.80 5.88
C ALA A 69 -8.76 -6.45 6.69
N ALA A 70 -8.70 -5.38 7.49
CA ALA A 70 -9.82 -4.94 8.34
C ALA A 70 -11.09 -4.58 7.54
N PHE A 71 -10.91 -4.02 6.33
CA PHE A 71 -12.01 -3.68 5.41
C PHE A 71 -12.20 -4.68 4.28
N GLY A 72 -11.58 -5.84 4.40
CA GLY A 72 -11.55 -6.85 3.37
C GLY A 72 -12.91 -7.26 2.83
N GLU A 73 -13.93 -7.37 3.68
CA GLU A 73 -15.32 -7.60 3.25
C GLU A 73 -16.00 -6.30 2.77
N ALA A 74 -15.92 -5.23 3.53
CA ALA A 74 -16.66 -3.98 3.24
C ALA A 74 -16.21 -3.32 1.94
N MET A 75 -14.92 -3.39 1.61
CA MET A 75 -14.33 -2.82 0.39
C MET A 75 -13.88 -3.88 -0.63
N ASN A 76 -14.25 -5.12 -0.40
CA ASN A 76 -13.95 -6.28 -1.26
C ASN A 76 -12.45 -6.51 -1.54
N TYR A 77 -11.56 -6.19 -0.57
CA TYR A 77 -10.13 -6.45 -0.74
C TYR A 77 -9.81 -7.96 -0.75
N TRP A 78 -10.57 -8.80 -0.06
CA TRP A 78 -10.43 -10.25 -0.12
C TRP A 78 -10.75 -10.84 -1.49
N GLY A 79 -11.47 -10.09 -2.33
CA GLY A 79 -11.82 -10.49 -3.69
C GLY A 79 -10.65 -10.46 -4.66
N PHE A 80 -9.53 -9.77 -4.35
CA PHE A 80 -8.35 -9.76 -5.24
C PHE A 80 -7.66 -11.11 -5.30
N TYR A 81 -7.55 -11.79 -4.17
CA TYR A 81 -6.90 -13.10 -4.04
C TYR A 81 -7.77 -14.00 -3.17
N PRO A 82 -8.79 -14.65 -3.77
CA PRO A 82 -9.70 -15.50 -3.02
C PRO A 82 -8.98 -16.67 -2.33
N ALA A 83 -9.32 -16.92 -1.09
CA ALA A 83 -8.88 -18.07 -0.31
C ALA A 83 -10.10 -18.88 0.17
N GLU A 84 -9.83 -19.99 0.85
CA GLU A 84 -10.90 -20.80 1.44
C GLU A 84 -11.71 -20.04 2.49
N SER A 85 -12.91 -20.54 2.79
CA SER A 85 -13.85 -19.91 3.73
C SER A 85 -13.20 -19.58 5.08
N GLY A 86 -13.43 -18.37 5.58
CA GLY A 86 -12.89 -17.84 6.83
C GLY A 86 -11.44 -17.32 6.74
N TRP A 87 -10.73 -17.56 5.62
CA TRP A 87 -9.37 -17.09 5.40
C TRP A 87 -9.32 -16.08 4.26
N GLY A 88 -8.36 -15.17 4.33
CA GLY A 88 -8.09 -14.17 3.32
C GLY A 88 -6.60 -14.07 3.01
N GLN A 89 -6.29 -13.58 1.82
CA GLN A 89 -4.95 -13.28 1.39
C GLN A 89 -4.83 -11.76 1.24
N ILE A 90 -4.01 -11.14 2.07
CA ILE A 90 -3.85 -9.68 2.06
C ILE A 90 -3.11 -9.28 0.80
N PRO A 91 -3.67 -8.36 0.00
CA PRO A 91 -2.95 -7.85 -1.16
C PRO A 91 -1.88 -6.85 -0.74
N VAL A 92 -0.76 -6.87 -1.46
CA VAL A 92 0.45 -6.07 -1.18
C VAL A 92 1.02 -5.48 -2.46
N TRP A 93 1.69 -4.34 -2.37
CA TRP A 93 2.44 -3.77 -3.48
C TRP A 93 3.86 -4.30 -3.51
N GLY A 94 4.35 -4.65 -4.69
CA GLY A 94 5.67 -5.25 -4.81
C GLY A 94 6.11 -5.48 -6.24
N PHE A 95 7.14 -6.32 -6.38
CA PHE A 95 7.77 -6.66 -7.64
C PHE A 95 7.73 -8.16 -7.86
N ALA A 96 7.45 -8.55 -9.11
CA ALA A 96 7.48 -9.94 -9.52
C ALA A 96 8.02 -10.09 -10.94
N SER A 97 8.72 -11.20 -11.20
CA SER A 97 9.23 -11.57 -12.51
C SER A 97 8.42 -12.70 -13.11
N VAL A 98 8.18 -12.61 -14.41
CA VAL A 98 7.53 -13.68 -15.18
C VAL A 98 8.47 -14.89 -15.23
N ILE A 99 7.99 -16.06 -14.80
CA ILE A 99 8.75 -17.33 -14.87
C ILE A 99 8.18 -18.30 -15.89
N GLU A 100 6.91 -18.15 -16.27
CA GLU A 100 6.23 -18.96 -17.27
C GLU A 100 5.09 -18.14 -17.89
N SER A 101 4.87 -18.25 -19.20
CA SER A 101 3.80 -17.50 -19.88
C SER A 101 3.15 -18.31 -21.00
N SER A 102 1.82 -18.31 -21.02
CA SER A 102 0.96 -18.70 -22.13
C SER A 102 0.24 -17.48 -22.74
N CYS A 103 0.64 -16.25 -22.34
CA CYS A 103 0.07 -15.00 -22.82
C CYS A 103 1.00 -14.33 -23.85
N PRO A 104 0.61 -14.21 -25.13
CA PRO A 104 1.40 -13.49 -26.12
C PRO A 104 1.68 -12.03 -25.68
N GLY A 105 2.94 -11.61 -25.74
CA GLY A 105 3.38 -10.26 -25.34
C GLY A 105 3.73 -10.10 -23.86
N ILE A 106 3.73 -11.21 -23.11
CA ILE A 106 4.30 -11.32 -21.77
C ILE A 106 5.34 -12.43 -21.79
N GLU A 107 6.61 -12.10 -21.61
CA GLU A 107 7.72 -13.02 -21.79
C GLU A 107 8.39 -13.37 -20.46
N PRO A 108 8.89 -14.62 -20.27
CA PRO A 108 9.71 -14.97 -19.13
C PRO A 108 10.91 -14.02 -18.96
N GLY A 109 11.19 -13.61 -17.71
CA GLY A 109 12.22 -12.64 -17.37
C GLY A 109 11.75 -11.19 -17.34
N GLU A 110 10.57 -10.87 -17.83
CA GLU A 110 9.99 -9.53 -17.66
C GLU A 110 9.61 -9.30 -16.20
N ARG A 111 9.78 -8.07 -15.73
CA ARG A 111 9.56 -7.69 -14.33
C ARG A 111 8.52 -6.59 -14.24
N PHE A 112 7.60 -6.73 -13.27
CA PHE A 112 6.47 -5.83 -13.10
C PHE A 112 6.32 -5.37 -11.65
N TYR A 113 6.00 -4.08 -11.50
CA TYR A 113 5.45 -3.52 -10.28
C TYR A 113 3.94 -3.68 -10.27
N GLY A 114 3.36 -4.13 -9.16
CA GLY A 114 1.92 -4.36 -9.10
C GLY A 114 1.40 -4.77 -7.73
N TYR A 115 0.12 -5.16 -7.72
CA TYR A 115 -0.63 -5.54 -6.53
C TYR A 115 -0.72 -7.06 -6.47
N TYR A 116 0.05 -7.66 -5.57
CA TYR A 116 0.29 -9.09 -5.47
C TYR A 116 -0.32 -9.69 -4.19
N PRO A 117 -0.49 -11.01 -4.10
CA PRO A 117 -0.75 -11.66 -2.82
C PRO A 117 0.51 -11.72 -1.97
N MET A 118 0.36 -11.93 -0.66
CA MET A 118 1.49 -12.37 0.18
C MET A 118 1.79 -13.84 -0.13
N SER A 119 2.48 -14.07 -1.24
CA SER A 119 2.84 -15.39 -1.79
C SER A 119 4.23 -15.36 -2.40
N ASN A 120 4.85 -16.54 -2.63
CA ASN A 120 6.07 -16.64 -3.42
C ASN A 120 5.80 -16.63 -4.94
N GLU A 121 4.58 -17.00 -5.36
CA GLU A 121 4.16 -17.02 -6.76
C GLU A 121 2.70 -16.63 -6.93
N VAL A 122 2.36 -16.15 -8.14
CA VAL A 122 0.98 -15.90 -8.52
C VAL A 122 0.77 -16.17 -10.00
N VAL A 123 -0.39 -16.68 -10.37
CA VAL A 123 -0.85 -16.75 -11.76
C VAL A 123 -1.79 -15.57 -12.01
N LEU A 124 -1.50 -14.78 -13.03
CA LEU A 124 -2.31 -13.66 -13.48
C LEU A 124 -2.80 -13.91 -14.91
N GLN A 125 -3.87 -13.23 -15.29
CA GLN A 125 -4.41 -13.25 -16.65
C GLN A 125 -4.24 -11.86 -17.28
N PRO A 126 -3.10 -11.56 -17.92
CA PRO A 126 -2.86 -10.26 -18.51
C PRO A 126 -3.85 -9.96 -19.65
N LYS A 127 -4.52 -8.82 -19.58
CA LYS A 127 -5.37 -8.27 -20.64
C LYS A 127 -5.00 -6.81 -20.87
N ARG A 128 -5.48 -6.24 -21.98
CA ARG A 128 -5.19 -4.83 -22.35
C ARG A 128 -3.70 -4.50 -22.28
N LEU A 129 -2.90 -5.35 -22.91
CA LEU A 129 -1.46 -5.20 -22.96
C LEU A 129 -1.06 -3.90 -23.66
N SER A 130 -0.01 -3.26 -23.14
CA SER A 130 0.63 -2.09 -23.72
C SER A 130 2.15 -2.15 -23.49
N PRO A 131 2.95 -1.30 -24.11
CA PRO A 131 4.37 -1.20 -23.76
C PRO A 131 4.60 -0.90 -22.28
N ALA A 132 3.72 -0.14 -21.62
CA ALA A 132 3.83 0.23 -20.22
C ALA A 132 3.48 -0.90 -19.24
N GLY A 133 2.76 -1.96 -19.68
CA GLY A 133 2.34 -3.06 -18.83
C GLY A 133 1.00 -3.65 -19.25
N PHE A 134 0.25 -4.18 -18.29
CA PHE A 134 -1.03 -4.82 -18.54
C PHE A 134 -2.06 -4.55 -17.44
N MET A 135 -3.32 -4.85 -17.74
CA MET A 135 -4.39 -4.96 -16.74
C MET A 135 -4.63 -6.42 -16.42
N GLU A 136 -4.71 -6.79 -15.16
CA GLU A 136 -5.18 -8.12 -14.75
C GLU A 136 -6.67 -8.25 -15.10
N GLY A 137 -7.04 -9.32 -15.74
CA GLY A 137 -8.35 -9.48 -16.37
C GLY A 137 -9.11 -10.76 -16.03
N SER A 138 -8.81 -11.40 -14.91
CA SER A 138 -9.60 -12.52 -14.37
C SER A 138 -11.02 -12.09 -14.06
N ASP A 139 -11.99 -12.97 -14.27
CA ASP A 139 -13.41 -12.65 -14.12
C ASP A 139 -13.78 -12.20 -12.71
N HIS A 140 -13.19 -12.81 -11.68
CA HIS A 140 -13.43 -12.43 -10.28
C HIS A 140 -12.97 -11.00 -9.93
N ARG A 141 -12.08 -10.39 -10.75
CA ARG A 141 -11.60 -9.02 -10.59
C ARG A 141 -12.37 -7.98 -11.42
N ALA A 142 -13.30 -8.40 -12.25
CA ALA A 142 -14.02 -7.51 -13.17
C ALA A 142 -14.78 -6.38 -12.44
N THR A 143 -15.26 -6.62 -11.23
CA THR A 143 -15.99 -5.66 -10.38
C THR A 143 -15.09 -4.92 -9.39
N LEU A 144 -13.80 -5.29 -9.29
CA LEU A 144 -12.85 -4.66 -8.39
C LEU A 144 -12.27 -3.39 -9.00
N HIS A 145 -11.76 -2.51 -8.13
CA HIS A 145 -11.30 -1.20 -8.59
C HIS A 145 -10.07 -1.32 -9.51
N ALA A 146 -10.15 -0.73 -10.70
CA ALA A 146 -9.17 -0.89 -11.79
C ALA A 146 -7.74 -0.49 -11.43
N VAL A 147 -7.53 0.44 -10.48
CA VAL A 147 -6.19 0.88 -10.06
C VAL A 147 -5.34 -0.27 -9.51
N TYR A 148 -5.98 -1.25 -8.85
CA TYR A 148 -5.31 -2.43 -8.28
C TYR A 148 -5.11 -3.57 -9.30
N ASN A 149 -5.66 -3.42 -10.50
CA ASN A 149 -5.50 -4.38 -11.60
C ASN A 149 -4.42 -3.94 -12.60
N SER A 150 -3.77 -2.81 -12.38
CA SER A 150 -2.71 -2.29 -13.26
C SER A 150 -1.34 -2.79 -12.81
N TYR A 151 -0.61 -3.40 -13.74
CA TYR A 151 0.75 -3.89 -13.56
C TYR A 151 1.69 -3.15 -14.49
N SER A 152 2.66 -2.42 -13.92
CA SER A 152 3.59 -1.59 -14.66
C SER A 152 4.87 -2.36 -14.98
N ARG A 153 5.30 -2.36 -16.25
CA ARG A 153 6.56 -2.99 -16.68
C ARG A 153 7.74 -2.15 -16.21
N CYS A 154 8.58 -2.70 -15.32
CA CYS A 154 9.69 -1.99 -14.67
C CYS A 154 10.68 -1.36 -15.67
N SER A 155 10.91 -2.00 -16.82
CA SER A 155 11.87 -1.52 -17.83
C SER A 155 11.50 -0.20 -18.49
N VAL A 156 10.24 0.24 -18.39
CA VAL A 156 9.72 1.48 -19.00
C VAL A 156 8.95 2.37 -18.03
N ASP A 157 8.73 1.93 -16.80
CA ASP A 157 8.04 2.72 -15.80
C ASP A 157 8.95 3.86 -15.29
N GLN A 158 8.54 5.08 -15.54
CA GLN A 158 9.31 6.28 -15.13
C GLN A 158 9.37 6.51 -13.61
N PHE A 159 8.51 5.84 -12.84
CA PHE A 159 8.55 5.84 -11.38
C PHE A 159 9.60 4.87 -10.85
N HIS A 160 9.96 3.87 -11.64
CA HIS A 160 10.86 2.81 -11.22
C HIS A 160 12.34 3.24 -11.31
N ASP A 161 13.05 3.10 -10.21
CA ASP A 161 14.50 3.15 -10.12
C ASP A 161 14.99 1.97 -9.26
N PRO A 162 15.81 1.05 -9.81
CA PRO A 162 16.33 -0.09 -9.07
C PRO A 162 17.02 0.25 -7.75
N LYS A 163 17.54 1.48 -7.61
CA LYS A 163 18.19 1.93 -6.37
C LYS A 163 17.21 2.29 -5.25
N THR A 164 15.98 2.62 -5.60
CA THR A 164 14.94 3.06 -4.65
C THR A 164 13.68 2.21 -4.73
N GLU A 165 13.71 1.06 -5.40
CA GLU A 165 12.52 0.22 -5.64
C GLU A 165 11.86 -0.30 -4.36
N ASP A 166 12.62 -0.51 -3.28
CA ASP A 166 12.04 -0.90 -1.99
C ASP A 166 11.21 0.24 -1.40
N ALA A 167 11.74 1.47 -1.48
CA ALA A 167 10.99 2.65 -1.08
C ALA A 167 9.79 2.88 -2.03
N GLU A 168 9.93 2.59 -3.32
CA GLU A 168 8.84 2.63 -4.28
C GLU A 168 7.70 1.69 -3.86
N ALA A 169 7.98 0.43 -3.56
CA ALA A 169 6.96 -0.53 -3.13
C ALA A 169 6.21 -0.06 -1.87
N ILE A 170 6.93 0.54 -0.91
CA ILE A 170 6.38 1.01 0.36
C ILE A 170 5.60 2.32 0.19
N LEU A 171 6.14 3.28 -0.55
CA LEU A 171 5.69 4.67 -0.53
C LEU A 171 4.81 5.05 -1.72
N ARG A 172 5.03 4.50 -2.93
CA ARG A 172 4.32 4.93 -4.16
C ARG A 172 2.80 4.94 -4.01
N PRO A 173 2.14 3.90 -3.48
CA PRO A 173 0.68 3.92 -3.33
C PRO A 173 0.21 4.93 -2.28
N LEU A 174 0.98 5.12 -1.22
CA LEU A 174 0.68 6.04 -0.13
C LEU A 174 0.91 7.49 -0.56
N PHE A 175 2.03 7.75 -1.24
CA PHE A 175 2.36 9.07 -1.79
C PHE A 175 1.38 9.52 -2.86
N THR A 176 0.93 8.61 -3.73
CA THR A 176 -0.12 8.93 -4.71
C THR A 176 -1.38 9.46 -4.00
N THR A 177 -1.77 8.81 -2.91
CA THR A 177 -2.90 9.29 -2.08
C THR A 177 -2.58 10.64 -1.44
N SER A 178 -1.37 10.82 -0.91
CA SER A 178 -0.92 12.07 -0.28
C SER A 178 -0.95 13.26 -1.25
N TRP A 179 -0.44 13.06 -2.46
CA TRP A 179 -0.44 14.06 -3.52
C TRP A 179 -1.87 14.46 -3.93
N LEU A 180 -2.76 13.47 -4.04
CA LEU A 180 -4.17 13.71 -4.38
C LEU A 180 -4.94 14.41 -3.26
N ILE A 181 -4.56 14.22 -1.99
CA ILE A 181 -5.13 14.97 -0.86
C ILE A 181 -4.74 16.45 -0.95
N ASP A 182 -3.48 16.75 -1.20
CA ASP A 182 -3.02 18.14 -1.41
C ASP A 182 -3.74 18.78 -2.59
N ASP A 183 -3.79 18.09 -3.74
CA ASP A 183 -4.52 18.55 -4.91
C ASP A 183 -6.00 18.82 -4.60
N PHE A 184 -6.64 17.96 -3.82
CA PHE A 184 -8.03 18.12 -3.41
C PHE A 184 -8.22 19.34 -2.47
N MET A 185 -7.29 19.61 -1.56
CA MET A 185 -7.34 20.80 -0.70
C MET A 185 -7.24 22.08 -1.52
N VAL A 186 -6.29 22.11 -2.47
CA VAL A 186 -6.09 23.24 -3.37
C VAL A 186 -7.31 23.43 -4.30
N ASP A 187 -7.84 22.35 -4.84
CA ASP A 187 -8.99 22.35 -5.74
C ASP A 187 -10.28 22.90 -5.10
N ASN A 188 -10.35 22.85 -3.78
CA ASN A 188 -11.47 23.38 -2.98
C ASN A 188 -11.11 24.65 -2.20
N ASP A 189 -10.04 25.35 -2.61
CA ASP A 189 -9.59 26.59 -1.96
C ASP A 189 -9.50 26.46 -0.42
N PHE A 190 -8.94 25.35 0.04
CA PHE A 190 -8.86 24.99 1.46
C PHE A 190 -10.18 25.21 2.21
N PHE A 191 -11.30 25.00 1.53
CA PHE A 191 -12.66 25.18 2.08
C PHE A 191 -12.89 26.55 2.75
N GLY A 192 -12.18 27.58 2.27
CA GLY A 192 -12.21 28.93 2.81
C GLY A 192 -11.47 29.10 4.14
N ALA A 193 -10.68 28.12 4.58
CA ALA A 193 -9.91 28.27 5.82
C ALA A 193 -8.81 29.33 5.71
N THR A 194 -8.35 29.65 4.50
CA THR A 194 -7.33 30.67 4.22
C THR A 194 -7.88 32.07 3.95
N ALA A 195 -9.21 32.26 3.96
CA ALA A 195 -9.84 33.49 3.52
C ALA A 195 -9.55 34.72 4.43
N SER A 196 -9.22 34.51 5.72
CA SER A 196 -9.01 35.58 6.69
C SER A 196 -7.62 35.59 7.34
N GLY A 197 -6.68 34.82 6.77
CA GLY A 197 -5.32 34.65 7.28
C GLY A 197 -4.79 33.26 7.05
N ALA A 198 -3.78 32.84 7.78
CA ALA A 198 -3.26 31.48 7.67
C ALA A 198 -4.28 30.48 8.22
N GLY A 199 -4.76 29.58 7.34
CA GLY A 199 -5.65 28.49 7.72
C GLY A 199 -4.90 27.42 8.51
N LEU A 200 -5.47 26.93 9.61
CA LEU A 200 -4.90 25.85 10.40
C LEU A 200 -5.25 24.50 9.76
N VAL A 201 -4.26 23.75 9.28
CA VAL A 201 -4.42 22.41 8.70
C VAL A 201 -3.83 21.37 9.65
N MET A 202 -4.67 20.53 10.22
CA MET A 202 -4.29 19.52 11.19
C MET A 202 -4.31 18.11 10.55
N LEU A 203 -3.22 17.37 10.67
CA LEU A 203 -3.10 15.98 10.22
C LEU A 203 -2.95 15.06 11.44
N SER A 204 -3.91 14.17 11.68
CA SER A 204 -3.72 13.12 12.72
C SER A 204 -2.80 12.00 12.21
N SER A 205 -2.29 11.18 13.13
CA SER A 205 -1.30 10.14 12.82
C SER A 205 -0.12 10.67 11.98
N ALA A 206 0.38 11.85 12.38
CA ALA A 206 1.37 12.62 11.60
C ALA A 206 2.64 11.84 11.27
N SER A 207 2.97 10.79 12.04
CA SER A 207 4.09 9.89 11.78
C SER A 207 3.82 8.82 10.71
N SER A 208 2.56 8.64 10.27
CA SER A 208 2.23 7.65 9.25
C SER A 208 2.71 8.09 7.86
N LYS A 209 3.08 7.11 7.03
CA LYS A 209 3.67 7.36 5.72
C LYS A 209 2.77 8.20 4.80
N THR A 210 1.47 7.98 4.84
CA THR A 210 0.52 8.81 4.08
C THR A 210 0.41 10.22 4.66
N ALA A 211 0.39 10.37 5.99
CA ALA A 211 0.29 11.69 6.61
C ALA A 211 1.55 12.53 6.34
N TYR A 212 2.75 11.99 6.52
CA TYR A 212 3.94 12.78 6.23
C TYR A 212 4.15 13.03 4.73
N GLY A 213 3.71 12.13 3.85
CA GLY A 213 3.66 12.40 2.41
C GLY A 213 2.70 13.55 2.07
N THR A 214 1.53 13.61 2.73
CA THR A 214 0.59 14.73 2.61
C THR A 214 1.21 16.02 3.18
N ALA A 215 1.89 15.95 4.32
CA ALA A 215 2.58 17.10 4.91
C ALA A 215 3.70 17.62 4.02
N PHE A 216 4.45 16.75 3.35
CA PHE A 216 5.48 17.12 2.38
C PHE A 216 4.88 17.96 1.23
N GLN A 217 3.70 17.60 0.72
CA GLN A 217 3.02 18.38 -0.31
C GLN A 217 2.49 19.71 0.22
N LEU A 218 1.76 19.66 1.33
CA LEU A 218 1.13 20.83 1.93
C LEU A 218 2.15 21.87 2.44
N ALA A 219 3.34 21.44 2.87
CA ALA A 219 4.43 22.34 3.31
C ALA A 219 4.91 23.30 2.21
N GLN A 220 4.65 22.99 0.95
CA GLN A 220 4.96 23.85 -0.20
C GLN A 220 3.88 24.94 -0.43
N ARG A 221 2.76 24.89 0.31
CA ARG A 221 1.65 25.82 0.18
C ARG A 221 1.83 27.02 1.10
N THR A 222 1.46 28.17 0.60
CA THR A 222 1.39 29.41 1.39
C THR A 222 0.00 29.61 1.98
N GLY A 223 -0.10 30.40 3.04
CA GLY A 223 -1.40 30.74 3.65
C GLY A 223 -1.98 29.63 4.52
N ILE A 224 -1.18 28.62 4.90
CA ILE A 224 -1.58 27.60 5.87
C ILE A 224 -0.56 27.45 7.00
N GLU A 225 -1.04 27.11 8.18
CA GLU A 225 -0.24 26.59 9.30
C GLU A 225 -0.48 25.10 9.39
N LEU A 226 0.54 24.30 9.04
CA LEU A 226 0.46 22.84 9.00
C LEU A 226 0.85 22.26 10.36
N VAL A 227 -0.07 21.56 11.01
CA VAL A 227 0.12 20.95 12.34
C VAL A 227 0.01 19.44 12.25
N GLY A 228 1.06 18.74 12.70
CA GLY A 228 1.08 17.30 12.89
C GLY A 228 0.58 16.91 14.28
N LEU A 229 -0.45 16.09 14.37
CA LEU A 229 -0.96 15.51 15.60
C LEU A 229 -0.56 14.04 15.68
N THR A 230 0.13 13.65 16.76
CA THR A 230 0.67 12.28 16.87
C THR A 230 0.69 11.82 18.34
N SER A 231 1.16 10.58 18.61
CA SER A 231 1.44 10.13 19.96
C SER A 231 2.70 10.83 20.51
N ALA A 232 2.80 11.01 21.83
CA ALA A 232 3.97 11.63 22.45
C ALA A 232 5.30 10.96 22.05
N ALA A 233 5.30 9.64 21.85
CA ALA A 233 6.48 8.87 21.43
C ALA A 233 6.98 9.23 20.02
N ASN A 234 6.11 9.74 19.14
CA ASN A 234 6.43 10.05 17.75
C ASN A 234 6.65 11.54 17.46
N VAL A 235 6.54 12.42 18.48
CA VAL A 235 6.69 13.87 18.30
C VAL A 235 8.06 14.20 17.72
N ALA A 236 9.15 13.72 18.32
CA ALA A 236 10.50 13.98 17.85
C ALA A 236 10.75 13.51 16.41
N PHE A 237 10.19 12.36 16.02
CA PHE A 237 10.25 11.91 14.63
C PHE A 237 9.51 12.87 13.69
N CYS A 238 8.29 13.26 14.03
CA CYS A 238 7.51 14.17 13.18
C CYS A 238 8.18 15.55 13.05
N GLU A 239 8.81 16.04 14.11
CA GLU A 239 9.60 17.29 14.07
C GLU A 239 10.81 17.15 13.16
N SER A 240 11.51 16.01 13.19
CA SER A 240 12.69 15.76 12.34
C SER A 240 12.37 15.71 10.84
N LEU A 241 11.11 15.49 10.44
CA LEU A 241 10.67 15.53 9.05
C LEU A 241 10.75 16.95 8.43
N GLY A 242 10.68 18.00 9.25
CA GLY A 242 10.82 19.39 8.82
C GLY A 242 9.66 19.93 7.96
N CYS A 243 8.64 19.12 7.69
CA CYS A 243 7.49 19.51 6.88
C CYS A 243 6.30 20.06 7.69
N TYR A 244 6.22 19.79 8.99
CA TYR A 244 5.22 20.38 9.88
C TYR A 244 5.72 21.71 10.46
N ARG A 245 4.85 22.70 10.49
CA ARG A 245 5.15 23.97 11.20
C ARG A 245 5.17 23.77 12.71
N ARG A 246 4.29 22.91 13.21
CA ARG A 246 4.20 22.50 14.61
C ARG A 246 3.87 21.00 14.68
N VAL A 247 4.37 20.33 15.70
CA VAL A 247 4.00 18.96 16.03
C VAL A 247 3.51 18.92 17.47
N LEU A 248 2.35 18.33 17.69
CA LEU A 248 1.73 18.23 19.01
C LEU A 248 1.32 16.79 19.30
N ALA A 249 1.46 16.42 20.57
CA ALA A 249 0.82 15.20 21.05
C ALA A 249 -0.71 15.40 21.10
N TYR A 250 -1.46 14.30 21.03
CA TYR A 250 -2.94 14.34 20.95
C TYR A 250 -3.62 15.04 22.15
N ASP A 251 -2.94 15.11 23.30
CA ASP A 251 -3.41 15.75 24.53
C ASP A 251 -3.02 17.23 24.64
N GLN A 252 -2.38 17.80 23.61
CA GLN A 252 -1.89 19.19 23.58
C GLN A 252 -2.68 20.12 22.65
N LEU A 253 -3.91 19.77 22.31
CA LEU A 253 -4.76 20.56 21.41
C LEU A 253 -5.08 21.95 21.95
N ASP A 254 -5.02 22.16 23.26
CA ASP A 254 -5.20 23.44 23.95
C ASP A 254 -4.13 24.48 23.59
N GLN A 255 -3.00 24.07 23.01
CA GLN A 255 -1.98 24.98 22.49
C GLN A 255 -2.37 25.62 21.13
N LEU A 256 -3.47 25.19 20.52
CA LEU A 256 -3.97 25.73 19.26
C LEU A 256 -5.13 26.69 19.51
N ASP A 257 -5.21 27.74 18.69
CA ASP A 257 -6.30 28.70 18.77
C ASP A 257 -7.62 28.02 18.38
N ARG A 258 -8.56 27.98 19.29
CA ARG A 258 -9.88 27.36 19.15
C ARG A 258 -10.75 28.03 18.08
N ASP A 259 -10.54 29.32 17.84
CA ASP A 259 -11.31 30.12 16.90
C ASP A 259 -10.65 30.18 15.52
N ALA A 260 -9.46 29.58 15.36
CA ALA A 260 -8.78 29.50 14.08
C ALA A 260 -9.64 28.81 13.02
N ALA A 261 -9.71 29.41 11.82
CA ALA A 261 -10.30 28.76 10.66
C ALA A 261 -9.47 27.50 10.33
N SER A 262 -10.06 26.32 10.48
CA SER A 262 -9.29 25.08 10.53
C SER A 262 -9.85 23.98 9.63
N ILE A 263 -8.94 23.07 9.22
CA ILE A 263 -9.21 21.83 8.51
C ILE A 263 -8.65 20.68 9.31
N TYR A 264 -9.37 19.58 9.37
CA TYR A 264 -8.90 18.34 9.96
C TYR A 264 -8.82 17.21 8.92
N ILE A 265 -7.64 16.66 8.73
CA ILE A 265 -7.38 15.50 7.86
C ILE A 265 -7.06 14.29 8.76
N ASP A 266 -8.02 13.38 8.86
CA ASP A 266 -8.00 12.28 9.80
C ASP A 266 -7.39 11.02 9.19
N PHE A 267 -6.10 10.78 9.49
CA PHE A 267 -5.41 9.52 9.15
C PHE A 267 -5.48 8.49 10.30
N ALA A 268 -5.78 8.93 11.53
CA ALA A 268 -5.82 8.04 12.69
C ALA A 268 -7.07 7.16 12.72
N GLY A 269 -8.19 7.67 12.20
CA GLY A 269 -9.47 7.00 12.28
C GLY A 269 -10.02 6.83 13.71
N ASN A 270 -9.50 7.59 14.68
CA ASN A 270 -9.86 7.49 16.09
C ASN A 270 -11.09 8.35 16.39
N ALA A 271 -12.21 7.72 16.69
CA ALA A 271 -13.49 8.39 16.94
C ALA A 271 -13.45 9.35 18.16
N ALA A 272 -12.70 9.01 19.20
CA ALA A 272 -12.54 9.87 20.38
C ALA A 272 -11.75 11.14 20.05
N LEU A 273 -10.60 10.99 19.35
CA LEU A 273 -9.80 12.12 18.88
C LEU A 273 -10.61 13.04 17.97
N ARG A 274 -11.33 12.46 17.00
CA ARG A 274 -12.20 13.19 16.09
C ARG A 274 -13.24 14.01 16.85
N ARG A 275 -13.92 13.41 17.83
CA ARG A 275 -14.88 14.11 18.68
C ARG A 275 -14.22 15.27 19.45
N THR A 276 -13.04 15.05 20.01
CA THR A 276 -12.28 16.10 20.73
C THR A 276 -11.96 17.26 19.79
N ILE A 277 -11.45 17.00 18.59
CA ILE A 277 -11.11 18.05 17.60
C ILE A 277 -12.37 18.82 17.18
N HIS A 278 -13.45 18.13 16.81
CA HIS A 278 -14.70 18.76 16.41
C HIS A 278 -15.33 19.62 17.54
N SER A 279 -15.15 19.22 18.80
CA SER A 279 -15.64 19.97 19.96
C SER A 279 -14.73 21.12 20.35
N HIS A 280 -13.42 21.03 20.06
CA HIS A 280 -12.44 22.03 20.40
C HIS A 280 -12.46 23.22 19.47
N PHE A 281 -12.54 23.00 18.14
CA PHE A 281 -12.44 24.05 17.13
C PHE A 281 -13.80 24.56 16.69
N ALA A 282 -14.15 25.78 17.12
CA ALA A 282 -15.44 26.43 16.81
C ALA A 282 -15.57 26.80 15.32
N ASN A 283 -14.43 27.01 14.63
CA ASN A 283 -14.37 27.44 13.24
C ASN A 283 -13.77 26.36 12.31
N LEU A 284 -14.06 25.09 12.60
CA LEU A 284 -13.67 23.98 11.74
C LEU A 284 -14.44 24.06 10.41
N LYS A 285 -13.73 24.26 9.30
CA LYS A 285 -14.30 24.44 7.95
C LYS A 285 -14.54 23.12 7.23
N PHE A 286 -13.62 22.16 7.43
CA PHE A 286 -13.69 20.88 6.76
C PHE A 286 -13.07 19.78 7.62
N SER A 287 -13.62 18.56 7.52
CA SER A 287 -13.08 17.36 8.15
C SER A 287 -13.08 16.24 7.13
N SER A 288 -11.91 15.64 6.90
CA SER A 288 -11.70 14.53 5.96
C SER A 288 -11.26 13.27 6.67
N SER A 289 -11.85 12.14 6.35
CA SER A 289 -11.36 10.82 6.76
C SER A 289 -10.56 10.21 5.63
N ILE A 290 -9.33 9.77 5.92
CA ILE A 290 -8.44 9.13 4.95
C ILE A 290 -8.40 7.63 5.24
N GLY A 291 -8.60 6.85 4.18
CA GLY A 291 -8.69 5.40 4.32
C GLY A 291 -9.99 4.94 4.96
N GLY A 292 -10.22 3.64 4.89
CA GLY A 292 -11.49 3.04 5.23
C GLY A 292 -11.70 2.81 6.73
N THR A 293 -11.56 3.81 7.55
CA THR A 293 -12.13 3.68 8.89
C THR A 293 -13.63 3.61 8.75
N HIS A 294 -14.15 2.42 8.92
CA HIS A 294 -15.58 2.08 9.06
C HIS A 294 -16.56 3.15 8.62
N VAL A 295 -17.09 3.04 7.38
CA VAL A 295 -18.25 3.82 6.96
C VAL A 295 -19.39 3.71 7.99
N GLU A 296 -19.49 2.56 8.71
CA GLU A 296 -20.42 2.38 9.82
C GLU A 296 -19.93 2.95 11.16
N GLN A 297 -18.62 3.08 11.38
CA GLN A 297 -18.07 3.83 12.53
C GLN A 297 -17.98 5.34 12.28
N LEU A 298 -18.27 5.82 11.07
CA LEU A 298 -18.79 7.18 10.85
C LEU A 298 -20.15 7.37 11.58
N GLY A 299 -20.74 6.31 12.11
CA GLY A 299 -21.91 6.36 13.01
C GLY A 299 -21.75 7.25 14.25
N GLY A 300 -20.51 7.47 14.72
CA GLY A 300 -20.20 8.55 15.66
C GLY A 300 -20.19 9.95 15.06
N ALA A 301 -20.35 10.11 13.74
CA ALA A 301 -20.33 11.41 13.05
C ALA A 301 -21.68 12.14 13.05
N ARG A 302 -22.78 11.48 13.44
CA ARG A 302 -24.12 12.11 13.43
C ARG A 302 -24.27 13.22 14.47
N ASP A 303 -23.52 13.14 15.57
CA ASP A 303 -23.60 14.06 16.71
C ASP A 303 -22.33 14.90 16.90
N LEU A 304 -21.50 15.02 15.85
CA LEU A 304 -20.31 15.87 15.91
C LEU A 304 -20.70 17.33 15.60
N PRO A 305 -20.17 18.30 16.39
CA PRO A 305 -20.32 19.71 16.03
C PRO A 305 -19.51 20.05 14.76
N GLY A 306 -19.93 21.07 14.03
CA GLY A 306 -19.26 21.53 12.81
C GLY A 306 -19.52 20.67 11.57
N PRO A 307 -18.59 20.64 10.61
CA PRO A 307 -18.79 19.96 9.34
C PRO A 307 -18.81 18.45 9.51
N ARG A 308 -19.65 17.75 8.74
CA ARG A 308 -19.62 16.29 8.71
C ARG A 308 -18.29 15.78 8.13
N PRO A 309 -17.64 14.79 8.72
CA PRO A 309 -16.48 14.15 8.10
C PRO A 309 -16.82 13.55 6.74
N VAL A 310 -15.99 13.83 5.74
CA VAL A 310 -16.13 13.35 4.37
C VAL A 310 -15.03 12.33 4.11
N LEU A 311 -15.39 11.14 3.59
CA LEU A 311 -14.41 10.16 3.16
C LEU A 311 -13.70 10.67 1.90
N PHE A 312 -12.38 10.81 1.98
CA PHE A 312 -11.56 11.07 0.80
C PHE A 312 -11.37 9.78 0.00
N PHE A 313 -11.71 9.84 -1.27
CA PHE A 313 -11.59 8.71 -2.18
C PHE A 313 -10.65 9.07 -3.34
N ALA A 314 -9.38 8.69 -3.21
CA ALA A 314 -8.32 9.01 -4.18
C ALA A 314 -8.68 8.70 -5.64
N PRO A 315 -9.32 7.56 -5.98
CA PRO A 315 -9.71 7.29 -7.36
C PRO A 315 -10.69 8.29 -7.98
N ALA A 316 -11.54 8.92 -7.17
CA ALA A 316 -12.44 9.97 -7.67
C ALA A 316 -11.66 11.21 -8.10
N GLN A 317 -10.63 11.60 -7.34
CA GLN A 317 -9.76 12.73 -7.67
C GLN A 317 -8.89 12.42 -8.90
N ILE A 318 -8.37 11.18 -9.03
CA ILE A 318 -7.68 10.73 -10.25
C ILE A 318 -8.59 10.88 -11.47
N LYS A 319 -9.83 10.40 -11.37
CA LYS A 319 -10.81 10.49 -12.47
C LYS A 319 -11.08 11.95 -12.85
N LYS A 320 -11.29 12.82 -11.85
CA LYS A 320 -11.50 14.25 -12.07
C LYS A 320 -10.32 14.88 -12.81
N ARG A 321 -9.11 14.72 -12.29
CA ARG A 321 -7.91 15.34 -12.89
C ARG A 321 -7.53 14.73 -14.24
N SER A 322 -7.77 13.44 -14.44
CA SER A 322 -7.60 12.83 -15.77
C SER A 322 -8.56 13.41 -16.81
N ALA A 323 -9.78 13.76 -16.40
CA ALA A 323 -10.74 14.41 -17.29
C ALA A 323 -10.39 15.89 -17.57
N GLU A 324 -9.88 16.63 -16.58
CA GLU A 324 -9.54 18.05 -16.69
C GLU A 324 -8.21 18.30 -17.38
N TRP A 325 -7.17 17.53 -17.06
CA TRP A 325 -5.80 17.77 -17.52
C TRP A 325 -5.32 16.76 -18.56
N GLY A 326 -5.99 15.62 -18.66
CA GLY A 326 -5.51 14.42 -19.34
C GLY A 326 -4.60 13.56 -18.46
N PRO A 327 -4.57 12.24 -18.70
CA PRO A 327 -3.80 11.30 -17.91
C PRO A 327 -2.28 11.53 -17.98
N GLU A 328 -1.77 12.02 -19.10
CA GLU A 328 -0.34 12.31 -19.28
C GLU A 328 0.14 13.48 -18.40
N VAL A 329 -0.66 14.56 -18.31
CA VAL A 329 -0.32 15.72 -17.47
C VAL A 329 -0.39 15.35 -16.00
N LEU A 330 -1.42 14.59 -15.60
CA LEU A 330 -1.54 14.07 -14.24
C LEU A 330 -0.32 13.21 -13.88
N GLY A 331 0.02 12.24 -14.74
CA GLY A 331 1.16 11.35 -14.53
C GLY A 331 2.48 12.10 -14.41
N ARG A 332 2.73 13.10 -15.27
CA ARG A 332 3.95 13.93 -15.23
C ARG A 332 4.04 14.72 -13.90
N ARG A 333 2.98 15.41 -13.48
CA ARG A 333 2.97 16.17 -12.22
C ARG A 333 3.21 15.30 -11.00
N LEU A 334 2.57 14.12 -10.98
CA LEU A 334 2.76 13.15 -9.91
C LEU A 334 4.21 12.63 -9.90
N LEU A 335 4.79 12.33 -11.08
CA LEU A 335 6.16 11.86 -11.21
C LEU A 335 7.20 12.91 -10.78
N GLU A 336 7.02 14.17 -11.15
CA GLU A 336 7.90 15.28 -10.74
C GLU A 336 7.95 15.37 -9.22
N SER A 337 6.78 15.39 -8.58
CA SER A 337 6.64 15.45 -7.13
C SER A 337 7.13 14.17 -6.44
N TRP A 338 6.94 13.00 -7.05
CA TRP A 338 7.47 11.73 -6.56
C TRP A 338 8.99 11.73 -6.46
N ARG A 339 9.69 12.24 -7.48
CA ARG A 339 11.15 12.30 -7.49
C ARG A 339 11.70 13.17 -6.36
N GLU A 340 11.08 14.32 -6.11
CA GLU A 340 11.43 15.18 -4.98
C GLU A 340 11.19 14.50 -3.64
N PHE A 341 10.05 13.81 -3.51
CA PHE A 341 9.69 13.09 -2.29
C PHE A 341 10.67 11.94 -1.99
N ILE A 342 11.02 11.12 -2.98
CA ILE A 342 11.99 10.02 -2.80
C ILE A 342 13.38 10.56 -2.46
N GLN A 343 13.82 11.64 -3.11
CA GLN A 343 15.07 12.31 -2.77
C GLN A 343 15.08 12.79 -1.32
N THR A 344 13.99 13.34 -0.84
CA THR A 344 13.86 13.82 0.56
C THR A 344 13.78 12.66 1.54
N THR A 345 13.00 11.62 1.24
CA THR A 345 12.75 10.52 2.19
C THR A 345 13.88 9.52 2.28
N CYS A 346 14.66 9.32 1.22
CA CYS A 346 15.67 8.27 1.11
C CYS A 346 17.07 8.79 0.78
N GLY A 347 17.20 9.97 0.18
CA GLY A 347 18.46 10.51 -0.36
C GLY A 347 19.31 11.31 0.63
N THR A 348 18.93 11.38 1.91
CA THR A 348 19.61 12.18 2.94
C THR A 348 20.45 11.31 3.87
N THR A 349 21.32 11.97 4.68
CA THR A 349 22.11 11.30 5.73
C THR A 349 21.27 10.85 6.94
N ASP A 350 20.10 11.47 7.17
CA ASP A 350 19.08 11.06 8.14
C ASP A 350 17.76 10.81 7.39
N PRO A 351 17.57 9.62 6.78
CA PRO A 351 16.42 9.32 5.95
C PRO A 351 15.15 9.19 6.80
N TRP A 352 14.01 9.63 6.23
CA TRP A 352 12.70 9.43 6.86
C TRP A 352 12.28 7.96 6.89
N LEU A 353 12.84 7.16 5.95
CA LEU A 353 12.51 5.76 5.77
C LEU A 353 13.78 4.91 5.83
N MET A 354 13.79 3.95 6.74
CA MET A 354 14.83 2.92 6.86
C MET A 354 14.26 1.57 6.44
N ILE A 355 14.83 0.97 5.40
CA ILE A 355 14.32 -0.29 4.84
C ILE A 355 14.85 -1.48 5.66
N GLU A 356 13.95 -2.39 6.01
CA GLU A 356 14.25 -3.69 6.60
C GLU A 356 13.74 -4.81 5.70
N HIS A 357 14.58 -5.81 5.45
CA HIS A 357 14.21 -6.98 4.67
C HIS A 357 13.90 -8.17 5.59
N HIS A 358 12.80 -8.84 5.32
CA HIS A 358 12.34 -10.02 6.02
C HIS A 358 12.11 -11.15 5.01
N ARG A 359 12.89 -12.23 5.09
CA ARG A 359 12.85 -13.34 4.14
C ARG A 359 12.44 -14.62 4.83
N GLY A 360 11.69 -15.45 4.11
CA GLY A 360 11.16 -16.70 4.60
C GLY A 360 9.93 -16.55 5.48
N ALA A 361 9.22 -17.62 5.65
CA ALA A 361 7.91 -17.70 6.27
C ALA A 361 7.85 -17.15 7.70
N GLU A 362 8.82 -17.53 8.54
CA GLU A 362 8.87 -17.12 9.95
C GLU A 362 9.13 -15.60 10.07
N ALA A 363 10.05 -15.06 9.26
CA ALA A 363 10.37 -13.64 9.28
C ALA A 363 9.18 -12.79 8.78
N VAL A 364 8.45 -13.27 7.77
CA VAL A 364 7.23 -12.64 7.25
C VAL A 364 6.14 -12.64 8.33
N ALA A 365 5.91 -13.75 9.04
CA ALA A 365 4.93 -13.83 10.11
C ALA A 365 5.28 -12.87 11.26
N ALA A 366 6.53 -12.83 11.71
CA ALA A 366 6.99 -11.93 12.76
C ALA A 366 6.86 -10.44 12.34
N ALA A 367 7.15 -10.11 11.08
CA ALA A 367 6.96 -8.76 10.56
C ALA A 367 5.48 -8.38 10.51
N TYR A 368 4.61 -9.30 10.11
CA TYR A 368 3.17 -9.10 10.09
C TYR A 368 2.61 -8.79 11.50
N GLU A 369 2.97 -9.57 12.51
CA GLU A 369 2.56 -9.34 13.90
C GLU A 369 2.96 -7.95 14.40
N ARG A 370 4.20 -7.51 14.11
CA ARG A 370 4.67 -6.19 14.49
C ARG A 370 3.83 -5.07 13.87
N VAL A 371 3.56 -5.17 12.57
CA VAL A 371 2.73 -4.17 11.86
C VAL A 371 1.30 -4.19 12.41
N LEU A 372 0.72 -5.37 12.64
CA LEU A 372 -0.62 -5.53 13.20
C LEU A 372 -0.73 -4.91 14.61
N SER A 373 0.32 -5.02 15.43
CA SER A 373 0.32 -4.46 16.79
C SER A 373 0.22 -2.93 16.83
N GLY A 374 0.51 -2.24 15.72
CA GLY A 374 0.53 -0.77 15.62
C GLY A 374 1.64 -0.10 16.46
N ARG A 375 2.59 -0.87 17.00
CA ARG A 375 3.69 -0.39 17.86
C ARG A 375 5.03 -0.32 17.12
N ASP A 376 4.97 -0.23 15.81
CA ASP A 376 6.17 -0.19 14.98
C ASP A 376 6.80 1.22 14.95
N ASP A 377 8.12 1.27 14.80
CA ASP A 377 8.82 2.52 14.55
C ASP A 377 8.37 3.10 13.20
N PRO A 378 7.84 4.32 13.14
CA PRO A 378 7.32 4.91 11.91
C PRO A 378 8.37 5.09 10.81
N ARG A 379 9.67 5.16 11.18
CA ARG A 379 10.79 5.21 10.22
C ARG A 379 10.97 3.91 9.46
N ARG A 380 10.47 2.78 9.98
CA ARG A 380 10.72 1.48 9.37
C ARG A 380 9.83 1.23 8.16
N GLY A 381 10.47 0.83 7.06
CA GLY A 381 9.85 0.28 5.87
C GLY A 381 10.17 -1.20 5.76
N ARG A 382 9.16 -2.04 5.67
CA ARG A 382 9.35 -3.48 5.65
C ARG A 382 9.14 -4.03 4.25
N MET A 383 10.20 -4.63 3.73
CA MET A 383 10.19 -5.42 2.51
C MET A 383 10.24 -6.90 2.86
N LEU A 384 9.28 -7.65 2.37
CA LEU A 384 9.08 -9.06 2.70
C LEU A 384 9.23 -9.92 1.45
N SER A 385 9.70 -11.16 1.65
CA SER A 385 9.73 -12.20 0.63
C SER A 385 9.43 -13.55 1.27
N LEU A 386 8.56 -14.34 0.66
CA LEU A 386 8.35 -15.75 1.04
C LEU A 386 9.32 -16.69 0.34
N SER A 387 10.15 -16.19 -0.58
CA SER A 387 11.22 -16.95 -1.19
C SER A 387 12.45 -16.95 -0.29
N ASP A 388 13.03 -18.13 -0.04
CA ASP A 388 14.30 -18.29 0.68
C ASP A 388 15.53 -17.99 -0.21
N LEU A 389 15.33 -17.88 -1.52
CA LEU A 389 16.38 -17.58 -2.47
C LEU A 389 16.76 -16.10 -2.41
N ALA A 390 18.06 -15.83 -2.26
CA ALA A 390 18.59 -14.48 -2.49
C ALA A 390 18.48 -14.19 -4.00
N THR A 391 17.67 -13.21 -4.37
CA THR A 391 17.60 -12.67 -5.73
C THR A 391 18.76 -11.71 -5.97
#